data_a285c720c1e95c20b99d3e4f5cc59dbb
#
_entry.id   a285c720c1e95c20b99d3e4f5cc59dbb
#
_cell.length_a   1.000
_cell.length_b   1.000
_cell.length_c   1.000
_cell.angle_alpha   90.00
_cell.angle_beta   90.00
_cell.angle_gamma   90.00
#
_symmetry.space_group_name_H-M   'P 1'
#
loop_
_entity.id
_entity.type
_entity.pdbx_description
1 polymer ?
#
loop_
_entity_poly.entity_id
_entity_poly.type
_entity_poly.pdbx_seq_one_letter_code
_entity_poly.pdbx_strand_id
1 'polypeptide(L)'
;MTTSAEPVRPGPLAARPVPSVPRLLRLPGVYRPQEDTALLAAAITDLVIPPGARALDLCTGTGAQALTLARRGVETVLAVDLSRRALASVWLNAFARQLEVRPRRGDLTRALREGPFDVVVANPPYVPSPAPAVRSTRGWDAGPDGRTVLDPLCSAAGTLLRPGGTLLLVQSAMSDVDKSRELLAAQGLRTSVARSARIPFGPVLSGRTEYLEASGLIEPGQRMEELVVLRADR
;
A
#
# COMPACT_ATOMS: atom_id res chain seq x y z
N MET A 1 -7.67 18.96 -43.69
CA MET A 1 -7.66 19.71 -42.42
C MET A 1 -7.92 18.69 -41.31
N THR A 2 -6.86 18.17 -40.72
CA THR A 2 -6.92 17.14 -39.64
C THR A 2 -6.79 17.86 -38.31
N THR A 3 -7.88 17.95 -37.58
CA THR A 3 -7.93 18.54 -36.25
C THR A 3 -7.32 17.56 -35.26
N SER A 4 -6.12 17.87 -34.80
CA SER A 4 -5.43 17.12 -33.73
C SER A 4 -6.13 17.41 -32.40
N ALA A 5 -6.79 16.43 -31.79
CA ALA A 5 -7.37 16.57 -30.46
C ALA A 5 -6.25 16.52 -29.42
N GLU A 6 -6.06 17.60 -28.68
CA GLU A 6 -5.16 17.64 -27.53
C GLU A 6 -5.63 16.65 -26.43
N PRO A 7 -4.71 15.93 -25.75
CA PRO A 7 -5.09 15.07 -24.65
C PRO A 7 -5.58 15.91 -23.47
N VAL A 8 -6.80 15.67 -23.04
CA VAL A 8 -7.41 16.25 -21.84
C VAL A 8 -6.58 15.84 -20.63
N ARG A 9 -5.86 16.78 -20.02
CA ARG A 9 -5.20 16.59 -18.73
C ARG A 9 -6.29 16.41 -17.66
N PRO A 10 -6.29 15.31 -16.89
CA PRO A 10 -7.23 15.21 -15.78
C PRO A 10 -6.96 16.33 -14.79
N GLY A 11 -7.98 17.11 -14.48
CA GLY A 11 -7.90 18.17 -13.48
C GLY A 11 -7.57 17.60 -12.09
N PRO A 12 -7.07 18.45 -11.16
CA PRO A 12 -6.69 18.00 -9.83
C PRO A 12 -7.90 17.37 -9.14
N LEU A 13 -7.78 16.10 -8.76
CA LEU A 13 -8.76 15.41 -7.91
C LEU A 13 -8.91 16.23 -6.62
N ALA A 14 -10.10 16.74 -6.35
CA ALA A 14 -10.40 17.47 -5.13
C ALA A 14 -9.98 16.61 -3.93
N ALA A 15 -9.08 17.13 -3.09
CA ALA A 15 -8.58 16.44 -1.91
C ALA A 15 -9.76 16.10 -0.98
N ARG A 16 -10.18 14.85 -0.97
CA ARG A 16 -11.18 14.36 -0.01
C ARG A 16 -10.50 14.22 1.35
N PRO A 17 -11.19 14.58 2.45
CA PRO A 17 -10.60 14.43 3.78
C PRO A 17 -10.15 13.00 4.04
N VAL A 18 -8.93 12.82 4.57
CA VAL A 18 -8.41 11.52 4.96
C VAL A 18 -9.24 11.00 6.14
N PRO A 19 -9.86 9.81 6.05
CA PRO A 19 -10.66 9.27 7.14
C PRO A 19 -9.81 9.02 8.38
N SER A 20 -10.44 9.06 9.56
CA SER A 20 -9.75 8.76 10.82
C SER A 20 -9.32 7.28 10.85
N VAL A 21 -8.07 7.04 11.26
CA VAL A 21 -7.55 5.68 11.46
C VAL A 21 -8.27 5.01 12.63
N PRO A 22 -8.84 3.81 12.48
CA PRO A 22 -9.49 3.12 13.57
C PRO A 22 -8.49 2.78 14.68
N ARG A 23 -8.92 2.90 15.94
CA ARG A 23 -8.10 2.47 17.08
C ARG A 23 -7.91 0.96 17.03
N LEU A 24 -6.66 0.53 16.83
CA LEU A 24 -6.27 -0.86 16.77
C LEU A 24 -5.30 -1.21 17.91
N LEU A 25 -5.41 -2.44 18.41
CA LEU A 25 -4.42 -3.01 19.30
C LEU A 25 -3.12 -3.19 18.52
N ARG A 26 -2.03 -2.69 19.07
CA ARG A 26 -0.71 -2.70 18.44
C ARG A 26 0.34 -3.20 19.41
N LEU A 27 0.98 -4.30 19.11
CA LEU A 27 2.10 -4.80 19.88
C LEU A 27 3.37 -3.95 19.65
N PRO A 28 4.28 -3.88 20.63
CA PRO A 28 5.52 -3.13 20.48
C PRO A 28 6.31 -3.53 19.22
N GLY A 29 6.82 -2.54 18.47
CA GLY A 29 7.57 -2.75 17.24
C GLY A 29 6.74 -2.97 15.97
N VAL A 30 5.41 -3.05 16.07
CA VAL A 30 4.52 -3.08 14.90
C VAL A 30 4.29 -1.65 14.40
N TYR A 31 4.21 -1.47 13.08
CA TYR A 31 3.90 -0.18 12.47
C TYR A 31 2.60 0.41 13.01
N ARG A 32 2.63 1.69 13.38
CA ARG A 32 1.44 2.40 13.82
C ARG A 32 0.67 2.87 12.59
N PRO A 33 -0.62 2.52 12.43
CA PRO A 33 -1.46 3.08 11.37
C PRO A 33 -1.44 4.62 11.38
N GLN A 34 -1.24 5.21 10.21
CA GLN A 34 -1.15 6.66 9.99
C GLN A 34 -2.00 7.04 8.76
N GLU A 35 -1.69 8.20 8.16
CA GLU A 35 -2.43 8.78 7.03
C GLU A 35 -2.44 7.86 5.80
N ASP A 36 -1.34 7.16 5.52
CA ASP A 36 -1.21 6.15 4.46
C ASP A 36 -2.22 5.02 4.65
N THR A 37 -2.32 4.53 5.89
CA THR A 37 -3.27 3.48 6.27
C THR A 37 -4.72 3.95 6.09
N ALA A 38 -5.02 5.18 6.49
CA ALA A 38 -6.36 5.77 6.35
C ALA A 38 -6.71 6.02 4.88
N LEU A 39 -5.74 6.50 4.08
CA LEU A 39 -5.93 6.76 2.66
C LEU A 39 -6.23 5.46 1.89
N LEU A 40 -5.47 4.38 2.17
CA LEU A 40 -5.69 3.07 1.58
C LEU A 40 -7.03 2.46 2.03
N ALA A 41 -7.39 2.56 3.31
CA ALA A 41 -8.68 2.10 3.82
C ALA A 41 -9.85 2.80 3.12
N ALA A 42 -9.73 4.12 2.87
CA ALA A 42 -10.72 4.87 2.11
C ALA A 42 -10.85 4.38 0.66
N ALA A 43 -9.74 4.06 0.00
CA ALA A 43 -9.78 3.48 -1.34
C ALA A 43 -10.44 2.09 -1.36
N ILE A 44 -10.23 1.27 -0.32
CA ILE A 44 -10.92 -0.02 -0.18
C ILE A 44 -12.44 0.17 -0.07
N THR A 45 -12.91 1.22 0.61
CA THR A 45 -14.35 1.46 0.74
C THR A 45 -15.03 1.85 -0.57
N ASP A 46 -14.27 2.33 -1.56
CA ASP A 46 -14.79 2.66 -2.90
C ASP A 46 -14.85 1.45 -3.86
N LEU A 47 -14.24 0.32 -3.48
CA LEU A 47 -14.25 -0.88 -4.34
C LEU A 47 -15.64 -1.51 -4.40
N VAL A 48 -16.01 -1.97 -5.59
CA VAL A 48 -17.08 -2.96 -5.76
C VAL A 48 -16.45 -4.34 -5.53
N ILE A 49 -16.85 -5.01 -4.46
CA ILE A 49 -16.32 -6.32 -4.08
C ILE A 49 -17.35 -7.39 -4.50
N PRO A 50 -16.97 -8.35 -5.35
CA PRO A 50 -17.88 -9.42 -5.76
C PRO A 50 -18.21 -10.35 -4.59
N PRO A 51 -19.39 -10.99 -4.55
CA PRO A 51 -19.72 -12.04 -3.61
C PRO A 51 -18.71 -13.19 -3.71
N GLY A 52 -18.33 -13.77 -2.57
CA GLY A 52 -17.34 -14.86 -2.53
C GLY A 52 -15.90 -14.43 -2.76
N ALA A 53 -15.62 -13.12 -2.77
CA ALA A 53 -14.28 -12.61 -3.05
C ALA A 53 -13.24 -13.09 -2.03
N ARG A 54 -12.05 -13.41 -2.54
CA ARG A 54 -10.85 -13.68 -1.75
C ARG A 54 -9.90 -12.48 -1.85
N ALA A 55 -9.45 -12.00 -0.70
CA ALA A 55 -8.52 -10.86 -0.66
C ALA A 55 -7.22 -11.18 0.07
N LEU A 56 -6.17 -10.44 -0.31
CA LEU A 56 -4.87 -10.41 0.33
C LEU A 56 -4.60 -9.02 0.88
N ASP A 57 -4.16 -8.94 2.13
CA ASP A 57 -3.51 -7.78 2.74
C ASP A 57 -2.03 -8.11 2.94
N LEU A 58 -1.17 -7.60 2.07
CA LEU A 58 0.28 -7.83 2.10
C LEU A 58 0.98 -6.70 2.86
N CYS A 59 1.92 -7.06 3.74
CA CYS A 59 2.52 -6.17 4.74
C CYS A 59 1.47 -5.62 5.72
N THR A 60 0.64 -6.53 6.24
CA THR A 60 -0.60 -6.21 6.95
C THR A 60 -0.43 -5.40 8.25
N GLY A 61 0.75 -5.44 8.89
CA GLY A 61 1.01 -4.72 10.14
C GLY A 61 -0.01 -5.05 11.24
N THR A 62 -0.80 -4.07 11.66
CA THR A 62 -1.86 -4.27 12.67
C THR A 62 -3.13 -4.91 12.13
N GLY A 63 -3.23 -5.16 10.82
CA GLY A 63 -4.40 -5.70 10.16
C GLY A 63 -5.43 -4.66 9.74
N ALA A 64 -5.08 -3.38 9.69
CA ALA A 64 -6.02 -2.31 9.38
C ALA A 64 -6.77 -2.54 8.06
N GLN A 65 -6.05 -2.91 7.01
CA GLN A 65 -6.63 -3.16 5.70
C GLN A 65 -7.39 -4.49 5.65
N ALA A 66 -6.84 -5.54 6.25
CA ALA A 66 -7.51 -6.83 6.38
C ALA A 66 -8.88 -6.71 7.06
N LEU A 67 -8.95 -5.95 8.16
CA LEU A 67 -10.20 -5.69 8.87
C LEU A 67 -11.17 -4.83 8.05
N THR A 68 -10.66 -3.88 7.27
CA THR A 68 -11.48 -3.08 6.36
C THR A 68 -12.10 -3.95 5.27
N LEU A 69 -11.33 -4.85 4.66
CA LEU A 69 -11.81 -5.82 3.68
C LEU A 69 -12.87 -6.77 4.27
N ALA A 70 -12.60 -7.34 5.46
CA ALA A 70 -13.54 -8.24 6.12
C ALA A 70 -14.88 -7.53 6.44
N ARG A 71 -14.85 -6.27 6.90
CA ARG A 71 -16.07 -5.46 7.12
C ARG A 71 -16.82 -5.15 5.82
N ARG A 72 -16.14 -5.15 4.68
CA ARG A 72 -16.75 -4.97 3.36
C ARG A 72 -17.36 -6.24 2.79
N GLY A 73 -17.37 -7.34 3.56
CA GLY A 73 -17.98 -8.60 3.17
C GLY A 73 -17.10 -9.49 2.29
N VAL A 74 -15.78 -9.28 2.30
CA VAL A 74 -14.84 -10.22 1.68
C VAL A 74 -14.92 -11.55 2.42
N GLU A 75 -15.17 -12.64 1.69
CA GLU A 75 -15.38 -13.97 2.29
C GLU A 75 -14.12 -14.53 2.95
N THR A 76 -12.97 -14.36 2.29
CA THR A 76 -11.69 -14.82 2.83
C THR A 76 -10.65 -13.72 2.72
N VAL A 77 -10.15 -13.25 3.86
CA VAL A 77 -9.06 -12.26 3.93
C VAL A 77 -7.81 -12.95 4.44
N LEU A 78 -6.80 -13.05 3.59
CA LEU A 78 -5.45 -13.48 3.96
C LEU A 78 -4.63 -12.24 4.35
N ALA A 79 -4.05 -12.25 5.56
CA ALA A 79 -3.19 -11.18 6.08
C ALA A 79 -1.75 -11.68 6.20
N VAL A 80 -0.83 -11.15 5.39
CA VAL A 80 0.56 -11.63 5.31
C VAL A 80 1.52 -10.58 5.86
N ASP A 81 2.42 -11.02 6.75
CA ASP A 81 3.51 -10.21 7.30
C ASP A 81 4.69 -11.10 7.74
N LEU A 82 5.89 -10.56 7.71
CA LEU A 82 7.09 -11.22 8.23
C LEU A 82 7.13 -11.25 9.75
N SER A 83 6.54 -10.23 10.40
CA SER A 83 6.55 -10.00 11.84
C SER A 83 5.50 -10.85 12.57
N ARG A 84 5.94 -11.73 13.46
CA ARG A 84 5.03 -12.46 14.36
C ARG A 84 4.20 -11.54 15.24
N ARG A 85 4.74 -10.37 15.65
CA ARG A 85 4.03 -9.38 16.46
C ARG A 85 2.93 -8.68 15.65
N ALA A 86 3.18 -8.43 14.36
CA ALA A 86 2.15 -7.93 13.44
C ALA A 86 0.99 -8.92 13.36
N LEU A 87 1.27 -10.19 13.08
CA LEU A 87 0.25 -11.24 12.96
C LEU A 87 -0.53 -11.46 14.26
N ALA A 88 0.12 -11.36 15.42
CA ALA A 88 -0.56 -11.40 16.71
C ALA A 88 -1.48 -10.17 16.90
N SER A 89 -1.05 -8.99 16.45
CA SER A 89 -1.91 -7.78 16.44
C SER A 89 -3.12 -7.96 15.52
N VAL A 90 -2.94 -8.54 14.32
CA VAL A 90 -4.03 -8.89 13.40
C VAL A 90 -5.04 -9.80 14.08
N TRP A 91 -4.56 -10.89 14.68
CA TRP A 91 -5.42 -11.86 15.35
C TRP A 91 -6.23 -11.24 16.48
N LEU A 92 -5.58 -10.46 17.38
CA LEU A 92 -6.25 -9.76 18.47
C LEU A 92 -7.31 -8.77 17.96
N ASN A 93 -6.99 -8.02 16.93
CA ASN A 93 -7.90 -7.03 16.35
C ASN A 93 -9.09 -7.67 15.63
N ALA A 94 -8.88 -8.79 14.94
CA ALA A 94 -9.92 -9.54 14.26
C ALA A 94 -10.85 -10.23 15.28
N PHE A 95 -10.27 -10.90 16.29
CA PHE A 95 -11.02 -11.54 17.37
C PHE A 95 -11.91 -10.56 18.13
N ALA A 96 -11.36 -9.41 18.56
CA ALA A 96 -12.11 -8.38 19.27
C ALA A 96 -13.28 -7.78 18.47
N ARG A 97 -13.31 -8.00 17.16
CA ARG A 97 -14.34 -7.46 16.23
C ARG A 97 -15.18 -8.56 15.59
N GLN A 98 -14.95 -9.81 15.96
CA GLN A 98 -15.63 -10.98 15.39
C GLN A 98 -15.54 -11.02 13.86
N LEU A 99 -14.35 -10.68 13.31
CA LEU A 99 -14.07 -10.69 11.88
C LEU A 99 -13.17 -11.87 11.52
N GLU A 100 -13.48 -12.53 10.40
CA GLU A 100 -12.64 -13.60 9.88
C GLU A 100 -11.50 -13.05 9.06
N VAL A 101 -10.28 -13.17 9.61
CA VAL A 101 -9.03 -12.84 8.93
C VAL A 101 -8.05 -13.97 9.19
N ARG A 102 -7.34 -14.41 8.16
CA ARG A 102 -6.36 -15.50 8.24
C ARG A 102 -4.93 -14.96 8.25
N PRO A 103 -4.31 -14.74 9.41
CA PRO A 103 -2.92 -14.29 9.49
C PRO A 103 -1.97 -15.41 9.05
N ARG A 104 -1.00 -15.07 8.19
CA ARG A 104 0.04 -15.99 7.69
C ARG A 104 1.39 -15.30 7.72
N ARG A 105 2.39 -15.98 8.28
CA ARG A 105 3.75 -15.48 8.25
C ARG A 105 4.36 -15.73 6.88
N GLY A 106 4.94 -14.69 6.29
CA GLY A 106 5.61 -14.75 5.00
C GLY A 106 5.78 -13.39 4.35
N ASP A 107 6.26 -13.44 3.14
CA ASP A 107 6.48 -12.34 2.22
C ASP A 107 5.64 -12.53 0.93
N LEU A 108 6.05 -11.84 -0.13
CA LEU A 108 5.46 -11.97 -1.46
C LEU A 108 5.46 -13.42 -1.98
N THR A 109 6.51 -14.20 -1.67
CA THR A 109 6.59 -15.62 -2.08
C THR A 109 5.46 -16.44 -1.45
N ARG A 110 5.12 -16.15 -0.19
CA ARG A 110 3.99 -16.77 0.49
C ARG A 110 2.67 -16.37 -0.16
N ALA A 111 2.50 -15.07 -0.45
CA ALA A 111 1.31 -14.56 -1.10
C ALA A 111 1.05 -15.21 -2.47
N LEU A 112 2.09 -15.37 -3.28
CA LEU A 112 2.01 -16.03 -4.58
C LEU A 112 1.56 -17.50 -4.50
N ARG A 113 1.94 -18.23 -3.45
CA ARG A 113 1.52 -19.63 -3.23
C ARG A 113 0.06 -19.76 -2.81
N GLU A 114 -0.50 -18.73 -2.18
CA GLU A 114 -1.89 -18.74 -1.67
C GLU A 114 -2.87 -18.14 -2.69
N GLY A 115 -2.37 -17.42 -3.70
CA GLY A 115 -3.16 -16.76 -4.75
C GLY A 115 -3.73 -17.70 -5.80
N PRO A 116 -4.36 -17.16 -6.84
CA PRO A 116 -4.64 -15.74 -7.05
C PRO A 116 -5.85 -15.22 -6.25
N PHE A 117 -5.98 -13.87 -6.18
CA PHE A 117 -6.98 -13.15 -5.39
C PHE A 117 -7.84 -12.25 -6.27
N ASP A 118 -9.06 -11.93 -5.78
CA ASP A 118 -9.95 -10.96 -6.40
C ASP A 118 -9.57 -9.52 -6.02
N VAL A 119 -9.08 -9.35 -4.78
CA VAL A 119 -8.58 -8.06 -4.28
C VAL A 119 -7.24 -8.24 -3.60
N VAL A 120 -6.25 -7.46 -3.98
CA VAL A 120 -4.96 -7.34 -3.29
C VAL A 120 -4.82 -5.92 -2.77
N VAL A 121 -4.46 -5.78 -1.51
CA VAL A 121 -4.10 -4.48 -0.93
C VAL A 121 -2.72 -4.56 -0.31
N ALA A 122 -1.95 -3.49 -0.41
CA ALA A 122 -0.63 -3.43 0.17
C ALA A 122 -0.29 -2.01 0.66
N ASN A 123 0.20 -1.94 1.89
CA ASN A 123 0.94 -0.80 2.44
C ASN A 123 2.35 -1.29 2.79
N PRO A 124 3.21 -1.51 1.77
CA PRO A 124 4.54 -2.03 1.98
C PRO A 124 5.47 -0.95 2.56
N PRO A 125 6.64 -1.32 3.09
CA PRO A 125 7.72 -0.35 3.27
C PRO A 125 8.03 0.38 1.97
N TYR A 126 8.07 1.71 2.03
CA TYR A 126 8.40 2.57 0.88
C TYR A 126 9.25 3.79 1.27
N VAL A 127 9.66 3.92 2.53
CA VAL A 127 10.43 5.08 2.99
C VAL A 127 11.90 4.92 2.59
N PRO A 128 12.48 5.87 1.82
CA PRO A 128 13.88 5.84 1.48
C PRO A 128 14.79 5.90 2.71
N SER A 129 15.86 5.11 2.67
CA SER A 129 16.81 4.98 3.79
C SER A 129 18.22 4.77 3.27
N PRO A 130 19.25 5.46 3.85
CA PRO A 130 20.65 5.25 3.47
C PRO A 130 21.15 3.84 3.81
N ALA A 131 20.47 3.13 4.73
CA ALA A 131 20.84 1.77 5.08
C ALA A 131 20.14 0.76 4.15
N PRO A 132 20.80 -0.34 3.76
CA PRO A 132 20.14 -1.42 3.03
C PRO A 132 18.92 -1.95 3.80
N ALA A 133 17.79 -2.12 3.10
CA ALA A 133 16.52 -2.59 3.71
C ALA A 133 16.68 -3.93 4.47
N VAL A 134 17.56 -4.80 4.00
CA VAL A 134 17.89 -6.11 4.62
C VAL A 134 18.47 -5.98 6.05
N ARG A 135 19.05 -4.85 6.38
CA ARG A 135 19.62 -4.57 7.72
C ARG A 135 18.72 -3.69 8.58
N SER A 136 17.64 -3.16 8.03
CA SER A 136 16.71 -2.34 8.79
C SER A 136 15.74 -3.23 9.57
N THR A 137 15.66 -2.99 10.89
CA THR A 137 14.62 -3.59 11.74
C THR A 137 13.33 -2.77 11.76
N ARG A 138 13.29 -1.68 10.99
CA ARG A 138 12.16 -0.75 10.94
C ARG A 138 11.24 -1.13 9.78
N GLY A 139 9.99 -1.39 10.08
CA GLY A 139 8.99 -1.88 9.11
C GLY A 139 8.57 -0.89 8.03
N TRP A 140 9.23 0.27 7.91
CA TRP A 140 8.98 1.28 6.88
C TRP A 140 10.17 1.53 5.95
N ASP A 141 11.38 1.09 6.30
CA ASP A 141 12.59 1.29 5.51
C ASP A 141 12.60 0.37 4.28
N ALA A 142 12.84 0.94 3.11
CA ALA A 142 12.76 0.25 1.83
C ALA A 142 13.96 0.48 0.90
N GLY A 143 15.14 0.68 1.48
CA GLY A 143 16.38 0.90 0.71
C GLY A 143 16.54 2.35 0.23
N PRO A 144 17.58 2.62 -0.58
CA PRO A 144 17.97 3.99 -0.91
C PRO A 144 16.88 4.81 -1.62
N ASP A 145 16.10 4.18 -2.46
CA ASP A 145 15.04 4.79 -3.27
C ASP A 145 13.61 4.46 -2.78
N GLY A 146 13.50 3.70 -1.68
CA GLY A 146 12.19 3.28 -1.16
C GLY A 146 11.53 2.15 -1.93
N ARG A 147 12.24 1.44 -2.83
CA ARG A 147 11.62 0.52 -3.80
C ARG A 147 11.87 -0.97 -3.56
N THR A 148 12.62 -1.33 -2.52
CA THR A 148 13.00 -2.74 -2.27
C THR A 148 11.80 -3.70 -2.22
N VAL A 149 10.63 -3.25 -1.77
CA VAL A 149 9.40 -4.05 -1.70
C VAL A 149 8.45 -3.72 -2.84
N LEU A 150 8.41 -2.46 -3.29
CA LEU A 150 7.52 -1.99 -4.36
C LEU A 150 7.83 -2.69 -5.69
N ASP A 151 9.09 -2.75 -6.12
CA ASP A 151 9.47 -3.32 -7.42
C ASP A 151 9.09 -4.81 -7.54
N PRO A 152 9.45 -5.70 -6.59
CA PRO A 152 9.02 -7.09 -6.63
C PRO A 152 7.50 -7.27 -6.61
N LEU A 153 6.79 -6.45 -5.80
CA LEU A 153 5.33 -6.52 -5.70
C LEU A 153 4.67 -6.11 -7.02
N CYS A 154 5.06 -4.98 -7.61
CA CYS A 154 4.52 -4.52 -8.88
C CYS A 154 4.80 -5.52 -10.01
N SER A 155 6.00 -6.11 -10.03
CA SER A 155 6.40 -7.11 -11.03
C SER A 155 5.65 -8.45 -10.88
N ALA A 156 5.09 -8.75 -9.72
CA ALA A 156 4.34 -9.99 -9.46
C ALA A 156 2.81 -9.78 -9.46
N ALA A 157 2.34 -8.55 -9.60
CA ALA A 157 0.93 -8.21 -9.41
C ALA A 157 -0.01 -8.96 -10.36
N GLY A 158 0.41 -9.18 -11.62
CA GLY A 158 -0.35 -9.96 -12.59
C GLY A 158 -0.59 -11.40 -12.14
N THR A 159 0.37 -12.02 -11.44
CA THR A 159 0.22 -13.39 -10.91
C THR A 159 -0.62 -13.43 -9.64
N LEU A 160 -0.59 -12.36 -8.83
CA LEU A 160 -1.37 -12.26 -7.60
C LEU A 160 -2.87 -12.08 -7.86
N LEU A 161 -3.25 -11.50 -8.99
CA LEU A 161 -4.63 -11.16 -9.30
C LEU A 161 -5.29 -12.21 -10.20
N ARG A 162 -6.56 -12.49 -9.97
CA ARG A 162 -7.45 -13.18 -10.92
C ARG A 162 -7.79 -12.24 -12.09
N PRO A 163 -8.21 -12.79 -13.25
CA PRO A 163 -8.87 -11.96 -14.25
C PRO A 163 -10.05 -11.17 -13.64
N GLY A 164 -10.10 -9.87 -13.86
CA GLY A 164 -11.05 -8.95 -13.23
C GLY A 164 -10.68 -8.54 -11.80
N GLY A 165 -9.55 -8.98 -11.27
CA GLY A 165 -9.07 -8.61 -9.93
C GLY A 165 -8.45 -7.22 -9.89
N THR A 166 -8.39 -6.64 -8.68
CA THR A 166 -7.89 -5.28 -8.43
C THR A 166 -6.79 -5.29 -7.35
N LEU A 167 -5.70 -4.58 -7.62
CA LEU A 167 -4.67 -4.21 -6.64
C LEU A 167 -4.88 -2.76 -6.21
N LEU A 168 -4.82 -2.49 -4.90
CA LEU A 168 -4.62 -1.16 -4.32
C LEU A 168 -3.29 -1.12 -3.59
N LEU A 169 -2.41 -0.23 -4.02
CA LEU A 169 -1.06 -0.06 -3.49
C LEU A 169 -0.85 1.37 -3.02
N VAL A 170 -0.53 1.61 -1.75
CA VAL A 170 -0.15 2.93 -1.26
C VAL A 170 1.37 3.08 -1.24
N GLN A 171 1.84 4.24 -1.67
CA GLN A 171 3.24 4.65 -1.60
C GLN A 171 3.37 6.16 -1.50
N SER A 172 4.55 6.65 -1.13
CA SER A 172 4.91 8.06 -1.29
C SER A 172 5.33 8.35 -2.73
N ALA A 173 5.04 9.56 -3.22
CA ALA A 173 5.52 10.02 -4.52
C ALA A 173 7.06 10.03 -4.62
N MET A 174 7.76 10.19 -3.49
CA MET A 174 9.22 10.09 -3.42
C MET A 174 9.78 8.73 -3.86
N SER A 175 8.94 7.67 -3.85
CA SER A 175 9.33 6.32 -4.26
C SER A 175 8.94 6.02 -5.70
N ASP A 176 8.90 7.03 -6.56
CA ASP A 176 8.68 6.93 -8.01
C ASP A 176 7.37 6.18 -8.39
N VAL A 177 6.28 6.93 -8.42
CA VAL A 177 4.94 6.41 -8.77
C VAL A 177 4.89 5.95 -10.23
N ASP A 178 5.58 6.65 -11.13
CA ASP A 178 5.54 6.32 -12.55
C ASP A 178 6.24 5.00 -12.83
N LYS A 179 7.37 4.71 -12.17
CA LYS A 179 8.02 3.40 -12.22
C LYS A 179 7.10 2.28 -11.72
N SER A 180 6.30 2.52 -10.67
CA SER A 180 5.31 1.53 -10.20
C SER A 180 4.24 1.30 -11.25
N ARG A 181 3.75 2.35 -11.92
CA ARG A 181 2.77 2.24 -13.01
C ARG A 181 3.33 1.49 -14.21
N GLU A 182 4.59 1.74 -14.59
CA GLU A 182 5.27 1.04 -15.68
C GLU A 182 5.41 -0.46 -15.38
N LEU A 183 5.86 -0.83 -14.17
CA LEU A 183 5.98 -2.22 -13.75
C LEU A 183 4.63 -2.94 -13.74
N LEU A 184 3.57 -2.28 -13.27
CA LEU A 184 2.21 -2.81 -13.28
C LEU A 184 1.67 -2.95 -14.70
N ALA A 185 1.90 -1.96 -15.57
CA ALA A 185 1.51 -2.01 -16.97
C ALA A 185 2.22 -3.13 -17.73
N ALA A 186 3.51 -3.38 -17.43
CA ALA A 186 4.26 -4.51 -17.98
C ALA A 186 3.68 -5.88 -17.59
N GLN A 187 2.87 -5.95 -16.52
CA GLN A 187 2.10 -7.13 -16.13
C GLN A 187 0.71 -7.19 -16.81
N GLY A 188 0.41 -6.32 -17.76
CA GLY A 188 -0.88 -6.24 -18.45
C GLY A 188 -1.99 -5.59 -17.62
N LEU A 189 -1.64 -4.85 -16.55
CA LEU A 189 -2.62 -4.21 -15.68
C LEU A 189 -2.89 -2.77 -16.11
N ARG A 190 -4.16 -2.34 -16.03
CA ARG A 190 -4.57 -0.95 -16.24
C ARG A 190 -4.44 -0.18 -14.95
N THR A 191 -3.64 0.90 -14.93
CA THR A 191 -3.35 1.68 -13.73
C THR A 191 -4.09 3.00 -13.70
N SER A 192 -4.49 3.42 -12.51
CA SER A 192 -5.04 4.74 -12.21
C SER A 192 -4.68 5.16 -10.78
N VAL A 193 -4.79 6.45 -10.48
CA VAL A 193 -4.71 6.96 -9.11
C VAL A 193 -6.10 6.89 -8.49
N ALA A 194 -6.29 6.02 -7.50
CA ALA A 194 -7.54 5.91 -6.77
C ALA A 194 -7.74 7.05 -5.78
N ARG A 195 -6.67 7.40 -5.05
CA ARG A 195 -6.65 8.51 -4.08
C ARG A 195 -5.25 9.09 -3.96
N SER A 196 -5.16 10.37 -3.60
CA SER A 196 -3.92 10.99 -3.14
C SER A 196 -4.18 11.94 -1.98
N ALA A 197 -3.15 12.20 -1.19
CA ALA A 197 -3.18 13.18 -0.12
C ALA A 197 -1.79 13.80 0.07
N ARG A 198 -1.76 15.12 0.25
CA ARG A 198 -0.54 15.84 0.58
C ARG A 198 -0.51 16.08 2.08
N ILE A 199 0.53 15.57 2.75
CA ILE A 199 0.68 15.60 4.21
C ILE A 199 2.03 16.17 4.62
N PRO A 200 2.18 16.76 5.82
CA PRO A 200 3.47 17.14 6.36
C PRO A 200 4.35 15.90 6.58
N PHE A 201 5.66 16.08 6.45
CA PHE A 201 6.61 15.03 6.82
C PHE A 201 6.41 14.60 8.28
N GLY A 202 6.24 13.30 8.48
CA GLY A 202 6.32 12.71 9.80
C GLY A 202 7.75 12.71 10.37
N PRO A 203 7.94 12.30 11.64
CA PRO A 203 9.24 12.34 12.31
C PRO A 203 10.36 11.59 11.57
N VAL A 204 10.02 10.50 10.86
CA VAL A 204 11.01 9.69 10.12
C VAL A 204 11.55 10.47 8.93
N LEU A 205 10.69 11.04 8.10
CA LEU A 205 11.10 11.82 6.93
C LEU A 205 11.77 13.12 7.35
N SER A 206 11.24 13.80 8.39
CA SER A 206 11.86 15.01 8.95
C SER A 206 13.29 14.76 9.44
N GLY A 207 13.55 13.58 10.02
CA GLY A 207 14.89 13.19 10.44
C GLY A 207 15.82 12.72 9.31
N ARG A 208 15.31 12.67 8.06
CA ARG A 208 16.06 12.22 6.87
C ARG A 208 16.13 13.28 5.77
N THR A 209 15.67 14.50 6.02
CA THR A 209 15.59 15.56 4.98
C THR A 209 16.93 15.81 4.30
N GLU A 210 18.03 15.88 5.05
CA GLU A 210 19.37 16.05 4.49
C GLU A 210 19.73 14.93 3.50
N TYR A 211 19.47 13.68 3.88
CA TYR A 211 19.68 12.52 3.00
C TYR A 211 18.79 12.58 1.76
N LEU A 212 17.52 12.90 1.92
CA LEU A 212 16.54 12.95 0.83
C LEU A 212 16.85 14.05 -0.17
N GLU A 213 17.26 15.24 0.32
CA GLU A 213 17.70 16.36 -0.51
C GLU A 213 19.01 16.01 -1.25
N ALA A 214 20.00 15.48 -0.55
CA ALA A 214 21.28 15.08 -1.15
C ALA A 214 21.14 13.95 -2.20
N SER A 215 20.13 13.10 -2.06
CA SER A 215 19.83 12.02 -3.01
C SER A 215 18.90 12.46 -4.15
N GLY A 216 18.44 13.72 -4.17
CA GLY A 216 17.52 14.23 -5.18
C GLY A 216 16.10 13.64 -5.11
N LEU A 217 15.73 13.03 -3.98
CA LEU A 217 14.41 12.43 -3.77
C LEU A 217 13.35 13.45 -3.39
N ILE A 218 13.78 14.62 -2.94
CA ILE A 218 12.93 15.78 -2.62
C ILE A 218 13.64 17.07 -3.06
N GLU A 219 12.86 18.12 -3.28
CA GLU A 219 13.39 19.46 -3.52
C GLU A 219 13.98 20.06 -2.23
N PRO A 220 15.01 20.92 -2.35
CA PRO A 220 15.56 21.65 -1.19
C PRO A 220 14.46 22.41 -0.43
N GLY A 221 14.37 22.19 0.87
CA GLY A 221 13.35 22.83 1.72
C GLY A 221 11.95 22.19 1.66
N GLN A 222 11.74 21.15 0.89
CA GLN A 222 10.47 20.40 0.90
C GLN A 222 10.19 19.79 2.28
N ARG A 223 8.95 19.96 2.78
CA ARG A 223 8.50 19.45 4.09
C ARG A 223 7.12 18.80 4.02
N MET A 224 6.66 18.56 2.80
CA MET A 224 5.39 17.88 2.50
C MET A 224 5.66 16.67 1.61
N GLU A 225 4.99 15.57 1.89
CA GLU A 225 4.95 14.42 0.99
C GLU A 225 3.58 14.28 0.35
N GLU A 226 3.53 13.68 -0.82
CA GLU A 226 2.31 13.23 -1.45
C GLU A 226 2.22 11.71 -1.31
N LEU A 227 1.19 11.24 -0.62
CA LEU A 227 0.80 9.84 -0.59
C LEU A 227 -0.13 9.56 -1.77
N VAL A 228 0.12 8.45 -2.45
CA VAL A 228 -0.67 8.02 -3.61
C VAL A 228 -1.14 6.58 -3.40
N VAL A 229 -2.43 6.34 -3.60
CA VAL A 229 -2.99 4.99 -3.74
C VAL A 229 -3.16 4.70 -5.22
N LEU A 230 -2.32 3.83 -5.76
CA LEU A 230 -2.46 3.28 -7.10
C LEU A 230 -3.52 2.18 -7.10
N ARG A 231 -4.38 2.20 -8.09
CA ARG A 231 -5.26 1.10 -8.47
C ARG A 231 -4.72 0.46 -9.75
N ALA A 232 -4.65 -0.87 -9.77
CA ALA A 232 -4.30 -1.62 -10.95
C ALA A 232 -5.32 -2.76 -11.13
N ASP A 233 -5.97 -2.80 -12.29
CA ASP A 233 -7.02 -3.77 -12.64
C ASP A 233 -6.48 -4.74 -13.72
N ARG A 234 -6.71 -6.05 -13.50
CA ARG A 234 -6.32 -7.12 -14.41
C ARG A 234 -7.41 -7.42 -15.44
#